data_2fc06425a9ac8f962e0bd5c9c4f9d16f
#
_entry.id   2fc06425a9ac8f962e0bd5c9c4f9d16f
#
_cell.length_a   1.000
_cell.length_b   1.000
_cell.length_c   1.000
_cell.angle_alpha   90.00
_cell.angle_beta   90.00
_cell.angle_gamma   90.00
#
_symmetry.space_group_name_H-M   'P 1'
#
loop_
_entity.id
_entity.type
_entity.pdbx_description
1 polymer ?
#
loop_
_entity_poly.entity_id
_entity_poly.type
_entity_poly.pdbx_seq_one_letter_code
_entity_poly.pdbx_strand_id
1 'polypeptide(L)'
;LKKHLKIRDLLYKNVNEEVIFRMAEAEDCKRAAQFASRILKERYQVYTKRDWLYYENVLREQKSMNGGILLAEKEGEIQGMLLFEEEDELTVREPLFAEGCEKIFESGGLILTKEETKPMIMARVVHAEELLSCMKCKEETGFEFILVDPVIRENNKLFFAKGNSERMVVRTKPWVKGKFEDVQKISIDALTSILFGYKTLEKIEEEEQETFSAEFKEAISKVEPLQRVFINEIV
;
A
#
# COMPACT_ATOMS: atom_id res chain seq x y z
N LEU A 1 -16.42 12.31 30.33
CA LEU A 1 -15.86 10.99 30.63
C LEU A 1 -15.97 10.15 29.36
N LYS A 2 -14.91 10.13 28.54
CA LYS A 2 -14.78 9.13 27.46
C LYS A 2 -14.62 7.79 28.17
N LYS A 3 -15.58 6.89 28.04
CA LYS A 3 -15.39 5.49 28.43
C LYS A 3 -14.38 4.92 27.44
N HIS A 4 -13.18 4.64 27.87
CA HIS A 4 -12.23 3.83 27.12
C HIS A 4 -12.85 2.43 27.00
N LEU A 5 -13.34 2.11 25.82
CA LEU A 5 -13.86 0.78 25.52
C LEU A 5 -12.64 -0.13 25.40
N LYS A 6 -12.56 -1.17 26.23
CA LYS A 6 -11.53 -2.18 26.10
C LYS A 6 -12.00 -3.27 25.15
N ILE A 7 -11.09 -3.85 24.39
CA ILE A 7 -11.41 -5.01 23.51
C ILE A 7 -12.11 -6.12 24.29
N ARG A 8 -11.76 -6.28 25.56
CA ARG A 8 -12.41 -7.19 26.50
C ARG A 8 -13.94 -6.99 26.56
N ASP A 9 -14.41 -5.73 26.47
CA ASP A 9 -15.84 -5.41 26.54
C ASP A 9 -16.61 -5.83 25.28
N LEU A 10 -15.91 -5.91 24.13
CA LEU A 10 -16.44 -6.46 22.87
C LEU A 10 -16.61 -7.97 22.96
N LEU A 11 -15.64 -8.67 23.51
CA LEU A 11 -15.64 -10.14 23.59
C LEU A 11 -16.77 -10.66 24.50
N TYR A 12 -17.23 -9.88 25.47
CA TYR A 12 -18.33 -10.24 26.37
C TYR A 12 -19.71 -9.79 25.91
N LYS A 13 -19.76 -8.88 24.91
CA LYS A 13 -21.03 -8.43 24.32
C LYS A 13 -21.35 -9.25 23.07
N ASN A 14 -21.90 -10.43 23.23
CA ASN A 14 -22.69 -11.06 22.18
C ASN A 14 -23.96 -10.22 21.96
N VAL A 15 -23.84 -9.11 21.23
CA VAL A 15 -24.92 -8.10 21.12
C VAL A 15 -26.00 -8.53 20.14
N ASN A 16 -25.72 -9.45 19.22
CA ASN A 16 -26.67 -10.12 18.38
C ASN A 16 -26.22 -11.57 18.17
N GLU A 17 -27.12 -12.52 18.18
CA GLU A 17 -26.84 -13.94 17.92
C GLU A 17 -26.22 -14.22 16.56
N GLU A 18 -26.13 -13.19 15.69
CA GLU A 18 -25.61 -13.30 14.33
C GLU A 18 -24.11 -13.01 14.18
N VAL A 19 -23.50 -12.19 15.06
CA VAL A 19 -22.08 -11.78 14.95
C VAL A 19 -21.32 -12.16 16.19
N ILE A 20 -20.27 -12.93 16.02
CA ILE A 20 -19.37 -13.37 17.08
C ILE A 20 -18.07 -12.57 16.98
N PHE A 21 -17.70 -11.90 18.06
CA PHE A 21 -16.39 -11.26 18.21
C PHE A 21 -15.46 -12.17 19.00
N ARG A 22 -14.29 -12.47 18.44
CA ARG A 22 -13.30 -13.28 19.14
C ARG A 22 -11.87 -12.89 18.73
N MET A 23 -10.92 -13.24 19.59
CA MET A 23 -9.50 -13.14 19.26
C MET A 23 -9.12 -14.24 18.27
N ALA A 24 -8.24 -13.89 17.32
CA ALA A 24 -7.64 -14.87 16.44
C ALA A 24 -6.59 -15.68 17.19
N GLU A 25 -6.54 -16.96 16.89
CA GLU A 25 -5.51 -17.89 17.33
C GLU A 25 -4.64 -18.33 16.14
N ALA A 26 -3.60 -19.15 16.38
CA ALA A 26 -2.67 -19.58 15.34
C ALA A 26 -3.37 -20.29 14.17
N GLU A 27 -4.41 -21.07 14.47
CA GLU A 27 -5.22 -21.79 13.48
C GLU A 27 -5.99 -20.88 12.53
N ASP A 28 -6.26 -19.64 12.96
CA ASP A 28 -6.98 -18.65 12.15
C ASP A 28 -6.10 -17.98 11.12
N CYS A 29 -4.76 -18.04 11.23
CA CYS A 29 -3.86 -17.30 10.36
C CYS A 29 -4.07 -17.58 8.86
N LYS A 30 -4.44 -18.81 8.49
CA LYS A 30 -4.77 -19.15 7.09
C LYS A 30 -6.08 -18.49 6.63
N ARG A 31 -7.09 -18.48 7.48
CA ARG A 31 -8.39 -17.85 7.19
C ARG A 31 -8.27 -16.33 7.13
N ALA A 32 -7.51 -15.74 8.06
CA ALA A 32 -7.18 -14.32 8.08
C ALA A 32 -6.45 -13.90 6.80
N ALA A 33 -5.46 -14.68 6.34
CA ALA A 33 -4.74 -14.44 5.10
C ALA A 33 -5.65 -14.52 3.86
N GLN A 34 -6.54 -15.48 3.80
CA GLN A 34 -7.51 -15.60 2.70
C GLN A 34 -8.49 -14.43 2.68
N PHE A 35 -9.03 -14.05 3.85
CA PHE A 35 -9.91 -12.90 4.00
C PHE A 35 -9.22 -11.62 3.56
N ALA A 36 -8.02 -11.32 4.11
CA ALA A 36 -7.26 -10.13 3.76
C ALA A 36 -6.91 -10.08 2.27
N SER A 37 -6.44 -11.19 1.70
CA SER A 37 -6.09 -11.25 0.28
C SER A 37 -7.28 -10.93 -0.63
N ARG A 38 -8.49 -11.41 -0.28
CA ARG A 38 -9.71 -11.07 -1.00
C ARG A 38 -10.01 -9.58 -0.93
N ILE A 39 -10.06 -9.02 0.28
CA ILE A 39 -10.41 -7.61 0.49
C ILE A 39 -9.38 -6.67 -0.15
N LEU A 40 -8.10 -6.96 0.03
CA LEU A 40 -7.02 -6.12 -0.50
C LEU A 40 -7.01 -6.14 -2.03
N LYS A 41 -7.19 -7.30 -2.65
CA LYS A 41 -7.24 -7.44 -4.12
C LYS A 41 -8.41 -6.66 -4.75
N GLU A 42 -9.54 -6.63 -4.08
CA GLU A 42 -10.73 -5.91 -4.57
C GLU A 42 -10.60 -4.38 -4.42
N ARG A 43 -9.96 -3.93 -3.34
CA ARG A 43 -9.92 -2.51 -2.97
C ARG A 43 -8.69 -1.77 -3.45
N TYR A 44 -7.55 -2.45 -3.56
CA TYR A 44 -6.25 -1.81 -3.78
C TYR A 44 -5.55 -2.32 -5.03
N GLN A 45 -4.86 -1.42 -5.71
CA GLN A 45 -4.02 -1.73 -6.85
C GLN A 45 -2.63 -2.17 -6.41
N VAL A 46 -2.13 -1.55 -5.35
CA VAL A 46 -0.83 -1.87 -4.75
C VAL A 46 -1.04 -2.17 -3.27
N TYR A 47 -0.60 -3.34 -2.85
CA TYR A 47 -0.66 -3.77 -1.46
C TYR A 47 0.38 -4.86 -1.21
N THR A 48 0.83 -4.99 0.03
CA THR A 48 1.71 -6.08 0.44
C THR A 48 0.92 -7.39 0.50
N LYS A 49 1.43 -8.41 -0.17
CA LYS A 49 0.84 -9.75 -0.11
C LYS A 49 1.00 -10.30 1.31
N ARG A 50 -0.13 -10.69 1.91
CA ARG A 50 -0.21 -11.20 3.28
C ARG A 50 -0.63 -12.66 3.25
N ASP A 51 0.34 -13.53 3.47
CA ASP A 51 0.11 -14.95 3.59
C ASP A 51 -0.11 -15.36 5.06
N TRP A 52 -0.26 -16.65 5.31
CA TRP A 52 -0.46 -17.18 6.66
C TRP A 52 0.73 -16.92 7.59
N LEU A 53 1.95 -16.94 7.04
CA LEU A 53 3.17 -16.68 7.82
C LEU A 53 3.26 -15.22 8.26
N TYR A 54 2.82 -14.29 7.40
CA TYR A 54 2.66 -12.88 7.78
C TYR A 54 1.76 -12.76 9.01
N TYR A 55 0.57 -13.36 9.00
CA TYR A 55 -0.36 -13.27 10.13
C TYR A 55 0.13 -14.00 11.37
N GLU A 56 0.89 -15.06 11.23
CA GLU A 56 1.54 -15.74 12.38
C GLU A 56 2.55 -14.82 13.07
N ASN A 57 3.37 -14.10 12.28
CA ASN A 57 4.32 -13.13 12.81
C ASN A 57 3.59 -11.93 13.44
N VAL A 58 2.62 -11.35 12.75
CA VAL A 58 1.79 -10.26 13.27
C VAL A 58 1.11 -10.67 14.59
N LEU A 59 0.54 -11.86 14.67
CA LEU A 59 -0.10 -12.33 15.91
C LEU A 59 0.89 -12.43 17.07
N ARG A 60 2.11 -12.85 16.79
CA ARG A 60 3.18 -12.92 17.78
C ARG A 60 3.64 -11.53 18.25
N GLU A 61 3.82 -10.61 17.29
CA GLU A 61 4.20 -9.22 17.56
C GLU A 61 3.13 -8.50 18.37
N GLN A 62 1.87 -8.58 17.93
CA GLN A 62 0.77 -7.92 18.63
C GLN A 62 0.57 -8.47 20.06
N LYS A 63 0.75 -9.77 20.27
CA LYS A 63 0.71 -10.35 21.63
C LYS A 63 1.78 -9.78 22.56
N SER A 64 2.97 -9.44 22.03
CA SER A 64 4.03 -8.81 22.82
C SER A 64 3.71 -7.36 23.22
N MET A 65 2.78 -6.72 22.53
CA MET A 65 2.33 -5.34 22.73
C MET A 65 0.93 -5.26 23.40
N ASN A 66 0.54 -6.31 24.12
CA ASN A 66 -0.80 -6.45 24.71
C ASN A 66 -1.94 -6.29 23.70
N GLY A 67 -1.69 -6.62 22.44
CA GLY A 67 -2.64 -6.52 21.35
C GLY A 67 -2.99 -7.87 20.76
N GLY A 68 -3.55 -7.84 19.56
CA GLY A 68 -3.94 -9.05 18.85
C GLY A 68 -4.67 -8.75 17.54
N ILE A 69 -5.29 -9.79 17.03
CA ILE A 69 -6.18 -9.71 15.87
C ILE A 69 -7.59 -10.03 16.36
N LEU A 70 -8.49 -9.04 16.23
CA LEU A 70 -9.90 -9.23 16.54
C LEU A 70 -10.64 -9.62 15.26
N LEU A 71 -11.39 -10.71 15.32
CA LEU A 71 -12.24 -11.20 14.25
C LEU A 71 -13.71 -10.92 14.59
N ALA A 72 -14.46 -10.46 13.59
CA ALA A 72 -15.90 -10.43 13.59
C ALA A 72 -16.41 -11.47 12.60
N GLU A 73 -17.11 -12.49 13.08
CA GLU A 73 -17.60 -13.62 12.29
C GLU A 73 -19.11 -13.66 12.24
N LYS A 74 -19.64 -14.00 11.08
CA LYS A 74 -21.06 -14.30 10.89
C LYS A 74 -21.17 -15.63 10.16
N GLU A 75 -21.97 -16.54 10.68
CA GLU A 75 -22.16 -17.89 10.11
C GLU A 75 -20.82 -18.65 9.89
N GLY A 76 -19.84 -18.43 10.76
CA GLY A 76 -18.52 -19.04 10.67
C GLY A 76 -17.55 -18.38 9.69
N GLU A 77 -17.97 -17.33 8.95
CA GLU A 77 -17.15 -16.61 8.00
C GLU A 77 -16.69 -15.27 8.57
N ILE A 78 -15.43 -14.90 8.30
CA ILE A 78 -14.87 -13.62 8.71
C ILE A 78 -15.51 -12.51 7.87
N GLN A 79 -16.16 -11.56 8.53
CA GLN A 79 -16.77 -10.37 7.92
C GLN A 79 -16.00 -9.09 8.26
N GLY A 80 -15.21 -9.12 9.33
CA GLY A 80 -14.34 -8.03 9.72
C GLY A 80 -13.13 -8.54 10.49
N MET A 81 -12.02 -7.87 10.31
CA MET A 81 -10.78 -8.16 11.02
C MET A 81 -10.06 -6.84 11.30
N LEU A 82 -9.50 -6.71 12.49
CA LEU A 82 -8.64 -5.59 12.82
C LEU A 82 -7.44 -6.05 13.67
N LEU A 83 -6.31 -5.42 13.39
CA LEU A 83 -5.13 -5.51 14.22
C LEU A 83 -5.20 -4.38 15.23
N PHE A 84 -4.87 -4.67 16.48
CA PHE A 84 -4.90 -3.68 17.54
C PHE A 84 -3.79 -3.91 18.55
N GLU A 85 -3.44 -2.85 19.24
CA GLU A 85 -2.62 -2.84 20.45
C GLU A 85 -3.35 -2.07 21.54
N GLU A 86 -3.19 -2.48 22.78
CA GLU A 86 -3.85 -1.87 23.94
C GLU A 86 -2.82 -1.65 25.04
N GLU A 87 -2.11 -0.51 24.98
CA GLU A 87 -1.25 -0.04 26.06
C GLU A 87 -2.05 0.90 26.97
N ASP A 88 -1.86 2.20 26.85
CA ASP A 88 -2.65 3.20 27.57
C ASP A 88 -3.99 3.47 26.86
N GLU A 89 -3.98 3.47 25.53
CA GLU A 89 -5.15 3.63 24.67
C GLU A 89 -5.23 2.49 23.64
N LEU A 90 -6.45 2.21 23.19
CA LEU A 90 -6.68 1.25 22.12
C LEU A 90 -6.30 1.87 20.77
N THR A 91 -5.29 1.34 20.14
CA THR A 91 -4.87 1.69 18.78
C THR A 91 -5.26 0.60 17.79
N VAL A 92 -6.05 0.95 16.78
CA VAL A 92 -6.40 0.05 15.69
C VAL A 92 -5.51 0.35 14.49
N ARG A 93 -4.72 -0.63 14.05
CA ARG A 93 -3.74 -0.43 12.98
C ARG A 93 -4.25 -0.81 11.60
N GLU A 94 -5.10 -1.82 11.52
CA GLU A 94 -5.52 -2.37 10.24
C GLU A 94 -6.95 -2.91 10.29
N PRO A 95 -7.95 -2.03 10.01
CA PRO A 95 -9.31 -2.47 9.87
C PRO A 95 -9.58 -2.97 8.44
N LEU A 96 -9.92 -4.25 8.29
CA LEU A 96 -10.37 -4.86 7.05
C LEU A 96 -11.81 -5.34 7.21
N PHE A 97 -12.65 -5.08 6.21
CA PHE A 97 -14.08 -5.41 6.23
C PHE A 97 -14.51 -6.04 4.92
N ALA A 98 -15.41 -6.99 4.97
CA ALA A 98 -16.19 -7.40 3.81
C ALA A 98 -17.06 -6.24 3.32
N GLU A 99 -17.51 -6.29 2.08
CA GLU A 99 -18.38 -5.26 1.51
C GLU A 99 -19.67 -5.14 2.31
N GLY A 100 -20.05 -3.91 2.67
CA GLY A 100 -21.23 -3.62 3.49
C GLY A 100 -21.06 -3.92 4.98
N CYS A 101 -19.89 -4.38 5.43
CA CYS A 101 -19.62 -4.72 6.83
C CYS A 101 -18.73 -3.69 7.55
N GLU A 102 -18.57 -2.48 7.00
CA GLU A 102 -17.67 -1.43 7.54
C GLU A 102 -18.01 -1.03 8.99
N LYS A 103 -19.29 -1.21 9.37
CA LYS A 103 -19.79 -0.91 10.71
C LYS A 103 -19.94 -2.11 11.62
N ILE A 104 -19.43 -3.28 11.23
CA ILE A 104 -19.65 -4.52 11.99
C ILE A 104 -19.17 -4.41 13.43
N PHE A 105 -18.07 -3.70 13.68
CA PHE A 105 -17.54 -3.50 15.02
C PHE A 105 -18.34 -2.49 15.86
N GLU A 106 -19.11 -1.60 15.20
CA GLU A 106 -20.01 -0.68 15.89
C GLU A 106 -21.14 -1.42 16.63
N SER A 107 -21.57 -2.55 16.10
CA SER A 107 -22.59 -3.40 16.75
C SER A 107 -22.13 -3.93 18.13
N GLY A 108 -20.81 -4.13 18.29
CA GLY A 108 -20.18 -4.44 19.57
C GLY A 108 -19.84 -3.22 20.42
N GLY A 109 -20.03 -2.00 19.89
CA GLY A 109 -19.74 -0.74 20.54
C GLY A 109 -18.37 -0.15 20.25
N LEU A 110 -17.60 -0.72 19.31
CA LEU A 110 -16.33 -0.15 18.85
C LEU A 110 -16.58 0.77 17.65
N ILE A 111 -16.48 2.06 17.86
CA ILE A 111 -16.59 3.06 16.81
C ILE A 111 -15.18 3.39 16.33
N LEU A 112 -14.89 3.04 15.07
CA LEU A 112 -13.63 3.37 14.43
C LEU A 112 -13.71 4.79 13.88
N THR A 113 -13.05 5.72 14.54
CA THR A 113 -12.89 7.09 14.02
C THR A 113 -11.67 7.15 13.13
N LYS A 114 -11.81 7.74 11.94
CA LYS A 114 -10.64 8.08 11.13
C LYS A 114 -9.98 9.30 11.78
N GLU A 115 -8.78 9.11 12.29
CA GLU A 115 -7.92 10.26 12.51
C GLU A 115 -7.39 10.73 11.16
N GLU A 116 -7.35 12.05 10.94
CA GLU A 116 -6.63 12.65 9.82
C GLU A 116 -5.12 12.49 10.09
N THR A 117 -4.60 11.32 9.77
CA THR A 117 -3.17 11.07 9.86
C THR A 117 -2.49 11.64 8.63
N LYS A 118 -1.45 12.46 8.84
CA LYS A 118 -0.52 12.79 7.76
C LYS A 118 0.11 11.48 7.27
N PRO A 119 0.27 11.27 5.96
CA PRO A 119 0.94 10.07 5.46
C PRO A 119 2.36 10.01 6.03
N MET A 120 2.64 8.95 6.77
CA MET A 120 3.94 8.69 7.42
C MET A 120 4.69 7.53 6.76
N ILE A 121 4.27 7.12 5.57
CA ILE A 121 4.84 5.98 4.86
C ILE A 121 5.83 6.50 3.83
N MET A 122 7.04 5.97 3.85
CA MET A 122 8.01 6.14 2.79
C MET A 122 7.95 4.94 1.84
N ALA A 123 7.72 5.20 0.55
CA ALA A 123 7.78 4.19 -0.48
C ALA A 123 8.96 4.48 -1.42
N ARG A 124 9.65 3.43 -1.84
CA ARG A 124 10.72 3.51 -2.82
C ARG A 124 10.58 2.39 -3.85
N VAL A 125 10.74 2.72 -5.10
CA VAL A 125 10.80 1.73 -6.17
C VAL A 125 12.14 0.97 -6.09
N VAL A 126 12.06 -0.35 -5.95
CA VAL A 126 13.21 -1.25 -5.85
C VAL A 126 13.58 -1.83 -7.23
N HIS A 127 12.57 -2.20 -8.02
CA HIS A 127 12.71 -2.76 -9.37
C HIS A 127 11.96 -1.88 -10.38
N ALA A 128 12.64 -0.84 -10.88
CA ALA A 128 12.01 0.16 -11.74
C ALA A 128 11.49 -0.45 -13.07
N GLU A 129 12.23 -1.38 -13.68
CA GLU A 129 11.83 -2.02 -14.92
C GLU A 129 10.54 -2.86 -14.76
N GLU A 130 10.45 -3.62 -13.67
CA GLU A 130 9.26 -4.42 -13.37
C GLU A 130 8.05 -3.54 -13.05
N LEU A 131 8.23 -2.52 -12.19
CA LEU A 131 7.14 -1.63 -11.85
C LEU A 131 6.61 -0.89 -13.07
N LEU A 132 7.48 -0.31 -13.89
CA LEU A 132 7.06 0.35 -15.14
C LEU A 132 6.32 -0.61 -16.08
N SER A 133 6.75 -1.86 -16.16
CA SER A 133 6.07 -2.88 -16.99
C SER A 133 4.65 -3.22 -16.50
N CYS A 134 4.34 -2.93 -15.24
CA CYS A 134 2.99 -3.06 -14.67
C CYS A 134 2.12 -1.82 -14.89
N MET A 135 2.70 -0.70 -15.36
CA MET A 135 1.96 0.54 -15.58
C MET A 135 1.13 0.51 -16.85
N LYS A 136 0.20 1.45 -16.94
CA LYS A 136 -0.62 1.74 -18.11
C LYS A 136 -0.54 3.22 -18.44
N CYS A 137 -0.99 3.58 -19.64
CA CYS A 137 -1.04 4.96 -20.09
C CYS A 137 -2.45 5.31 -20.51
N LYS A 138 -2.86 6.56 -20.31
CA LYS A 138 -4.15 7.09 -20.76
C LYS A 138 -4.30 7.02 -22.27
N GLU A 139 -3.19 7.16 -22.99
CA GLU A 139 -3.07 7.12 -24.43
C GLU A 139 -1.70 6.59 -24.84
N GLU A 140 -1.53 6.23 -26.12
CA GLU A 140 -0.25 5.74 -26.62
C GLU A 140 0.84 6.79 -26.42
N THR A 141 1.94 6.37 -25.78
CA THR A 141 3.10 7.23 -25.52
C THR A 141 4.38 6.40 -25.52
N GLY A 142 5.51 7.09 -25.72
CA GLY A 142 6.84 6.50 -25.61
C GLY A 142 7.84 7.55 -25.18
N PHE A 143 8.73 7.15 -24.28
CA PHE A 143 9.79 8.03 -23.77
C PHE A 143 11.02 7.22 -23.39
N GLU A 144 12.15 7.93 -23.38
CA GLU A 144 13.41 7.38 -22.91
C GLU A 144 13.99 8.25 -21.80
N PHE A 145 14.67 7.60 -20.85
CA PHE A 145 15.32 8.31 -19.75
C PHE A 145 16.43 7.46 -19.12
N ILE A 146 17.35 8.12 -18.47
CA ILE A 146 18.36 7.52 -17.62
C ILE A 146 17.88 7.62 -16.18
N LEU A 147 17.70 6.47 -15.53
CA LEU A 147 17.39 6.43 -14.12
C LEU A 147 18.66 6.52 -13.30
N VAL A 148 18.65 7.39 -12.29
CA VAL A 148 19.74 7.56 -11.34
C VAL A 148 19.29 7.10 -9.96
N ASP A 149 19.87 6.01 -9.47
CA ASP A 149 19.62 5.45 -8.15
C ASP A 149 20.95 5.36 -7.38
N PRO A 150 21.11 6.15 -6.29
CA PRO A 150 22.36 6.14 -5.54
C PRO A 150 22.53 4.88 -4.67
N VAL A 151 21.46 4.11 -4.44
CA VAL A 151 21.45 2.94 -3.55
C VAL A 151 21.47 1.64 -4.34
N ILE A 152 20.52 1.49 -5.28
CA ILE A 152 20.33 0.24 -6.05
C ILE A 152 20.94 0.44 -7.43
N ARG A 153 22.17 -0.06 -7.61
CA ARG A 153 22.93 0.12 -8.86
C ARG A 153 22.27 -0.51 -10.06
N GLU A 154 21.52 -1.58 -9.86
CA GLU A 154 20.77 -2.32 -10.89
C GLU A 154 19.69 -1.47 -11.57
N ASN A 155 19.22 -0.41 -10.91
CA ASN A 155 18.30 0.56 -11.48
C ASN A 155 18.98 1.59 -12.40
N ASN A 156 20.31 1.79 -12.29
CA ASN A 156 21.04 2.78 -13.10
C ASN A 156 21.20 2.28 -14.54
N LYS A 157 20.17 2.49 -15.34
CA LYS A 157 20.08 2.07 -16.76
C LYS A 157 19.47 3.16 -17.61
N LEU A 158 19.64 3.03 -18.91
CA LEU A 158 18.85 3.73 -19.92
C LEU A 158 17.57 2.93 -20.15
N PHE A 159 16.45 3.56 -19.95
CA PHE A 159 15.10 2.99 -20.12
C PHE A 159 14.48 3.47 -21.42
N PHE A 160 13.79 2.57 -22.10
CA PHE A 160 12.92 2.81 -23.24
C PHE A 160 11.55 2.28 -22.87
N ALA A 161 10.62 3.16 -22.61
CA ALA A 161 9.25 2.83 -22.24
C ALA A 161 8.29 3.18 -23.39
N LYS A 162 7.42 2.25 -23.76
CA LYS A 162 6.33 2.47 -24.68
C LYS A 162 5.06 1.84 -24.13
N GLY A 163 3.99 2.63 -23.99
CA GLY A 163 2.77 2.17 -23.33
C GLY A 163 1.49 2.66 -24.02
N ASN A 164 0.41 2.00 -23.68
CA ASN A 164 -0.96 2.34 -24.05
C ASN A 164 -1.91 2.03 -22.88
N SER A 165 -3.22 2.06 -23.10
CA SER A 165 -4.24 1.78 -22.07
C SER A 165 -4.27 0.33 -21.57
N GLU A 166 -3.58 -0.58 -22.23
CA GLU A 166 -3.54 -1.99 -21.82
C GLU A 166 -2.28 -2.33 -21.02
N ARG A 167 -1.13 -1.87 -21.51
CA ARG A 167 0.18 -2.23 -20.94
C ARG A 167 1.28 -1.23 -21.29
N MET A 168 2.36 -1.30 -20.54
CA MET A 168 3.64 -0.69 -20.89
C MET A 168 4.68 -1.76 -21.20
N VAL A 169 5.46 -1.55 -22.26
CA VAL A 169 6.62 -2.37 -22.61
C VAL A 169 7.87 -1.58 -22.29
N VAL A 170 8.71 -2.15 -21.47
CA VAL A 170 9.97 -1.53 -21.04
C VAL A 170 11.14 -2.35 -21.55
N ARG A 171 12.15 -1.64 -22.06
CA ARG A 171 13.46 -2.22 -22.42
C ARG A 171 14.54 -1.41 -21.77
N THR A 172 15.59 -2.04 -21.35
CA THR A 172 16.70 -1.36 -20.69
C THR A 172 18.03 -1.66 -21.38
N LYS A 173 18.98 -0.73 -21.26
CA LYS A 173 20.37 -0.91 -21.66
C LYS A 173 21.29 -0.40 -20.55
N PRO A 174 22.49 -0.98 -20.40
CA PRO A 174 23.49 -0.42 -19.50
C PRO A 174 23.79 1.04 -19.87
N TRP A 175 23.76 1.90 -18.86
CA TRP A 175 24.17 3.28 -19.02
C TRP A 175 25.65 3.44 -18.67
N VAL A 176 26.38 4.14 -19.52
CA VAL A 176 27.80 4.50 -19.33
C VAL A 176 27.89 6.01 -19.24
N LYS A 177 28.51 6.51 -18.17
CA LYS A 177 28.73 7.95 -17.96
C LYS A 177 29.52 8.57 -19.14
N GLY A 178 29.05 9.72 -19.65
CA GLY A 178 29.60 10.38 -20.82
C GLY A 178 29.03 9.90 -22.17
N LYS A 179 28.11 8.93 -22.15
CA LYS A 179 27.28 8.58 -23.32
C LYS A 179 25.85 8.98 -23.03
N PHE A 180 25.11 9.38 -24.07
CA PHE A 180 23.69 9.78 -23.97
C PHE A 180 23.47 11.04 -23.11
N GLU A 181 24.28 12.07 -23.31
CA GLU A 181 24.22 13.33 -22.54
C GLU A 181 22.91 14.10 -22.77
N ASP A 182 22.30 13.95 -23.95
CA ASP A 182 21.05 14.59 -24.34
C ASP A 182 19.79 13.83 -23.83
N VAL A 183 19.96 12.64 -23.23
CA VAL A 183 18.83 11.87 -22.72
C VAL A 183 18.43 12.38 -21.34
N GLN A 184 17.12 12.54 -21.14
CA GLN A 184 16.55 12.95 -19.85
C GLN A 184 17.06 12.08 -18.71
N LYS A 185 17.54 12.70 -17.65
CA LYS A 185 17.87 12.02 -16.39
C LYS A 185 16.76 12.27 -15.39
N ILE A 186 16.48 11.26 -14.58
CA ILE A 186 15.50 11.32 -13.49
C ILE A 186 16.02 10.53 -12.30
N SER A 187 15.85 11.05 -11.10
CA SER A 187 16.16 10.32 -9.87
C SER A 187 15.13 9.24 -9.59
N ILE A 188 15.51 8.23 -8.81
CA ILE A 188 14.59 7.20 -8.36
C ILE A 188 13.48 7.78 -7.47
N ASP A 189 13.77 8.84 -6.73
CA ASP A 189 12.85 9.50 -5.81
C ASP A 189 11.78 10.28 -6.61
N ALA A 190 12.20 11.01 -7.65
CA ALA A 190 11.29 11.68 -8.58
C ALA A 190 10.43 10.66 -9.33
N LEU A 191 11.02 9.60 -9.88
CA LEU A 191 10.28 8.55 -10.56
C LEU A 191 9.25 7.90 -9.61
N THR A 192 9.64 7.57 -8.37
CA THR A 192 8.73 7.03 -7.37
C THR A 192 7.57 7.98 -7.11
N SER A 193 7.85 9.26 -6.89
CA SER A 193 6.84 10.29 -6.63
C SER A 193 5.83 10.42 -7.76
N ILE A 194 6.28 10.38 -9.01
CA ILE A 194 5.43 10.43 -10.20
C ILE A 194 4.56 9.18 -10.31
N LEU A 195 5.17 7.99 -10.21
CA LEU A 195 4.45 6.72 -10.40
C LEU A 195 3.40 6.46 -9.31
N PHE A 196 3.65 6.91 -8.08
CA PHE A 196 2.67 6.84 -6.99
C PHE A 196 1.72 8.06 -6.93
N GLY A 197 1.85 9.01 -7.85
CA GLY A 197 1.01 10.20 -7.88
C GLY A 197 1.16 11.10 -6.64
N TYR A 198 2.31 11.05 -5.98
CA TYR A 198 2.57 11.80 -4.76
C TYR A 198 2.93 13.25 -5.03
N LYS A 199 3.73 13.52 -6.09
CA LYS A 199 4.09 14.86 -6.55
C LYS A 199 3.83 14.99 -8.05
N THR A 200 3.47 16.20 -8.48
CA THR A 200 3.45 16.56 -9.90
C THR A 200 4.87 16.86 -10.38
N LEU A 201 5.08 16.87 -11.70
CA LEU A 201 6.38 17.19 -12.30
C LEU A 201 6.86 18.59 -11.91
N GLU A 202 5.94 19.57 -11.91
CA GLU A 202 6.25 20.96 -11.54
C GLU A 202 6.72 21.03 -10.08
N LYS A 203 6.07 20.31 -9.19
CA LYS A 203 6.45 20.27 -7.77
C LYS A 203 7.80 19.60 -7.56
N ILE A 204 8.14 18.59 -8.33
CA ILE A 204 9.45 17.95 -8.29
C ILE A 204 10.53 18.92 -8.77
N GLU A 205 10.29 19.65 -9.87
CA GLU A 205 11.21 20.67 -10.38
C GLU A 205 11.48 21.77 -9.35
N GLU A 206 10.44 22.22 -8.64
CA GLU A 206 10.54 23.25 -7.59
C GLU A 206 11.30 22.78 -6.34
N GLU A 207 11.01 21.55 -5.87
CA GLU A 207 11.52 21.06 -4.59
C GLU A 207 12.83 20.29 -4.70
N GLU A 208 13.05 19.56 -5.79
CA GLU A 208 14.18 18.61 -5.94
C GLU A 208 15.25 19.09 -6.90
N GLN A 209 15.10 20.30 -7.48
CA GLN A 209 16.03 20.90 -8.43
C GLN A 209 16.29 20.01 -9.68
N GLU A 210 15.34 19.15 -10.01
CA GLU A 210 15.37 18.42 -11.27
C GLU A 210 14.77 19.27 -12.39
N THR A 211 15.20 19.02 -13.61
CA THR A 211 14.67 19.71 -14.80
C THR A 211 14.28 18.68 -15.83
N PHE A 212 13.08 18.80 -16.38
CA PHE A 212 12.53 17.88 -17.37
C PHE A 212 12.31 18.59 -18.71
N SER A 213 12.66 17.93 -19.80
CA SER A 213 12.36 18.43 -21.15
C SER A 213 10.85 18.45 -21.37
N ALA A 214 10.38 19.33 -22.28
CA ALA A 214 8.94 19.43 -22.57
C ALA A 214 8.42 18.11 -23.14
N GLU A 215 9.18 17.43 -23.98
CA GLU A 215 8.84 16.16 -24.59
C GLU A 215 8.70 15.06 -23.54
N PHE A 216 9.62 15.02 -22.57
CA PHE A 216 9.54 14.04 -21.47
C PHE A 216 8.33 14.30 -20.58
N LYS A 217 8.05 15.57 -20.22
CA LYS A 217 6.87 15.95 -19.43
C LYS A 217 5.59 15.54 -20.12
N GLU A 218 5.44 15.84 -21.40
CA GLU A 218 4.27 15.44 -22.17
C GLU A 218 4.11 13.93 -22.17
N ALA A 219 5.18 13.18 -22.45
CA ALA A 219 5.11 11.73 -22.56
C ALA A 219 4.79 11.05 -21.24
N ILE A 220 5.49 11.43 -20.14
CA ILE A 220 5.30 10.79 -18.82
C ILE A 220 3.97 11.19 -18.17
N SER A 221 3.40 12.37 -18.49
CA SER A 221 2.08 12.77 -18.00
C SER A 221 0.93 11.89 -18.49
N LYS A 222 1.17 11.11 -19.55
CA LYS A 222 0.24 10.12 -20.08
C LYS A 222 0.28 8.80 -19.32
N VAL A 223 1.29 8.57 -18.48
CA VAL A 223 1.35 7.40 -17.59
C VAL A 223 0.28 7.56 -16.51
N GLU A 224 -0.51 6.52 -16.29
CA GLU A 224 -1.49 6.51 -15.20
C GLU A 224 -0.78 6.25 -13.87
N PRO A 225 -0.84 7.19 -12.91
CA PRO A 225 -0.25 6.96 -11.59
C PRO A 225 -0.95 5.78 -10.89
N LEU A 226 -0.21 5.09 -10.06
CA LEU A 226 -0.76 4.07 -9.18
C LEU A 226 -1.77 4.70 -8.21
N GLN A 227 -2.96 4.13 -8.19
CA GLN A 227 -4.04 4.57 -7.33
C GLN A 227 -4.34 3.49 -6.30
N ARG A 228 -5.05 3.85 -5.22
CA ARG A 228 -5.49 2.91 -4.21
C ARG A 228 -4.33 2.04 -3.70
N VAL A 229 -3.30 2.72 -3.19
CA VAL A 229 -2.13 2.11 -2.57
C VAL A 229 -2.42 1.83 -1.09
N PHE A 230 -2.16 0.61 -0.65
CA PHE A 230 -2.25 0.21 0.75
C PHE A 230 -0.92 -0.41 1.18
N ILE A 231 -0.07 0.40 1.78
CA ILE A 231 1.18 0.00 2.41
C ILE A 231 1.05 0.42 3.87
N ASN A 232 0.95 -0.53 4.77
CA ASN A 232 0.69 -0.29 6.19
C ASN A 232 1.66 -1.11 7.06
N GLU A 233 2.82 -1.36 6.55
CA GLU A 233 3.90 -2.01 7.29
C GLU A 233 4.63 -0.95 8.11
N ILE A 234 4.75 -1.23 9.42
CA ILE A 234 5.58 -0.44 10.32
C ILE A 234 6.93 -1.16 10.39
N VAL A 235 7.98 -0.42 10.07
CA VAL A 235 9.36 -0.91 10.10
C VAL A 235 10.03 -0.44 11.38
#